data_58604fe4a024acc54accc05133db2a29
#
_entry.id   58604fe4a024acc54accc05133db2a29
#
_cell.length_a   1.000
_cell.length_b   1.000
_cell.length_c   1.000
_cell.angle_alpha   90.00
_cell.angle_beta   90.00
_cell.angle_gamma   90.00
#
_symmetry.space_group_name_H-M   'P 1'
#
loop_
_entity.id
_entity.type
_entity.pdbx_description
1 polymer ?
#
loop_
_entity_poly.entity_id
_entity_poly.type
_entity_poly.pdbx_seq_one_letter_code
_entity_poly.pdbx_strand_id
1 'polypeptide(L)'
;PGNQLADTVMKAFAQIVPDKVSAGIGNLRVVALSGLRDGNHWVHMEIMEGSYGGRSGLDGMDAVDTLYANTRNNPIEDIETHIPVRVDRYELREDAMAAGQWRGGIGAIREFTFLDDAGFSLEGEGHAFEPWGFDGGQSGHKAHLKLLHTDGTSTSLPSKVPYFTVKAGETLVSTGPSGGGYGNPKLRKRAAIDRDIADGLISLKTAKKLFPNQF
;
A
#
# COMPACT_ATOMS: atom_id res chain seq x y z
N PRO A 1 -13.30 -1.85 -8.44
CA PRO A 1 -13.51 -0.94 -9.61
C PRO A 1 -13.86 0.48 -9.19
N GLY A 2 -14.67 0.70 -8.11
CA GLY A 2 -15.15 2.04 -7.72
C GLY A 2 -14.04 3.04 -7.43
N ASN A 3 -13.04 2.65 -6.65
CA ASN A 3 -11.90 3.52 -6.33
C ASN A 3 -11.09 3.91 -7.56
N GLN A 4 -10.89 3.00 -8.52
CA GLN A 4 -10.20 3.30 -9.78
C GLN A 4 -10.98 4.27 -10.65
N LEU A 5 -12.31 4.11 -10.70
CA LEU A 5 -13.17 5.06 -11.41
C LEU A 5 -13.07 6.45 -10.79
N ALA A 6 -13.12 6.54 -9.46
CA ALA A 6 -12.99 7.80 -8.76
C ALA A 6 -11.62 8.45 -8.98
N ASP A 7 -10.53 7.69 -8.92
CA ASP A 7 -9.19 8.20 -9.22
C ASP A 7 -9.09 8.72 -10.66
N THR A 8 -9.72 8.02 -11.60
CA THR A 8 -9.80 8.47 -13.01
C THR A 8 -10.56 9.78 -13.15
N VAL A 9 -11.69 9.92 -12.45
CA VAL A 9 -12.49 11.16 -12.42
C VAL A 9 -11.67 12.29 -11.80
N MET A 10 -10.99 12.03 -10.67
CA MET A 10 -10.10 13.02 -10.05
C MET A 10 -8.99 13.47 -11.00
N LYS A 11 -8.37 12.54 -11.74
CA LYS A 11 -7.36 12.87 -12.75
C LYS A 11 -7.91 13.72 -13.88
N ALA A 12 -9.16 13.51 -14.28
CA ALA A 12 -9.82 14.34 -15.27
C ALA A 12 -10.06 15.76 -14.72
N PHE A 13 -10.56 15.89 -13.49
CA PHE A 13 -10.77 17.17 -12.83
C PHE A 13 -9.47 17.93 -12.54
N ALA A 14 -8.34 17.25 -12.38
CA ALA A 14 -7.04 17.88 -12.19
C ALA A 14 -6.68 18.88 -13.29
N GLN A 15 -7.21 18.70 -14.49
CA GLN A 15 -7.00 19.62 -15.62
C GLN A 15 -7.78 20.95 -15.49
N ILE A 16 -8.80 21.00 -14.64
CA ILE A 16 -9.72 22.14 -14.51
C ILE A 16 -9.57 22.80 -13.14
N VAL A 17 -9.47 21.99 -12.09
CA VAL A 17 -9.42 22.42 -10.68
C VAL A 17 -8.25 21.75 -9.94
N PRO A 18 -6.99 22.00 -10.38
CA PRO A 18 -5.81 21.29 -9.88
C PRO A 18 -5.63 21.36 -8.37
N ASP A 19 -5.99 22.48 -7.76
CA ASP A 19 -5.88 22.73 -6.31
C ASP A 19 -6.95 22.00 -5.45
N LYS A 20 -7.95 21.39 -6.09
CA LYS A 20 -9.07 20.68 -5.43
C LYS A 20 -8.95 19.15 -5.47
N VAL A 21 -7.95 18.63 -6.15
CA VAL A 21 -7.75 17.20 -6.33
C VAL A 21 -6.43 16.75 -5.70
N SER A 22 -6.32 15.47 -5.37
CA SER A 22 -5.05 14.83 -5.01
C SER A 22 -4.37 14.26 -6.26
N ALA A 23 -3.07 14.00 -6.17
CA ALA A 23 -2.39 13.08 -7.06
C ALA A 23 -2.93 11.65 -6.90
N GLY A 24 -2.51 10.73 -7.75
CA GLY A 24 -3.02 9.36 -7.81
C GLY A 24 -2.96 8.62 -6.48
N ILE A 25 -4.00 7.86 -6.20
CA ILE A 25 -4.08 7.06 -4.98
C ILE A 25 -3.35 5.73 -5.15
N GLY A 26 -2.71 5.25 -4.08
CA GLY A 26 -2.33 3.85 -3.92
C GLY A 26 -3.55 3.06 -3.44
N ASN A 27 -4.23 2.35 -4.35
CA ASN A 27 -5.47 1.67 -4.02
C ASN A 27 -5.26 0.50 -3.06
N LEU A 28 -6.32 0.15 -2.34
CA LEU A 28 -6.37 -0.99 -1.41
C LEU A 28 -6.27 -2.33 -2.15
N ARG A 29 -5.99 -3.38 -1.38
CA ARG A 29 -6.05 -4.79 -1.80
C ARG A 29 -6.94 -5.53 -0.82
N VAL A 30 -7.71 -6.47 -1.31
CA VAL A 30 -8.59 -7.33 -0.50
C VAL A 30 -8.09 -8.75 -0.60
N VAL A 31 -7.88 -9.40 0.53
CA VAL A 31 -7.58 -10.83 0.61
C VAL A 31 -8.71 -11.55 1.33
N ALA A 32 -9.17 -12.66 0.77
CA ALA A 32 -10.02 -13.61 1.46
C ALA A 32 -9.22 -14.89 1.71
N LEU A 33 -9.03 -15.20 2.98
CA LEU A 33 -8.35 -16.38 3.49
C LEU A 33 -9.41 -17.44 3.83
N SER A 34 -9.11 -18.70 3.58
CA SER A 34 -10.06 -19.79 3.90
C SER A 34 -9.33 -21.09 4.15
N GLY A 35 -9.92 -21.94 4.95
CA GLY A 35 -9.38 -23.25 5.26
C GLY A 35 -10.34 -24.14 6.04
N LEU A 36 -9.79 -25.24 6.53
CA LEU A 36 -10.49 -26.20 7.35
C LEU A 36 -9.69 -26.40 8.65
N ARG A 37 -10.33 -26.22 9.81
CA ARG A 37 -9.73 -26.46 11.12
C ARG A 37 -10.68 -27.31 11.96
N ASP A 38 -10.20 -28.44 12.44
CA ASP A 38 -11.00 -29.39 13.24
C ASP A 38 -12.33 -29.79 12.59
N GLY A 39 -12.32 -29.97 11.26
CA GLY A 39 -13.50 -30.31 10.46
C GLY A 39 -14.45 -29.14 10.17
N ASN A 40 -14.16 -27.93 10.66
CA ASN A 40 -14.96 -26.73 10.42
C ASN A 40 -14.32 -25.80 9.39
N HIS A 41 -15.12 -25.35 8.43
CA HIS A 41 -14.68 -24.31 7.49
C HIS A 41 -14.57 -22.97 8.18
N TRP A 42 -13.50 -22.25 7.88
CA TRP A 42 -13.33 -20.85 8.26
C TRP A 42 -13.08 -20.00 7.02
N VAL A 43 -13.53 -18.77 7.07
CA VAL A 43 -13.27 -17.75 6.05
C VAL A 43 -13.01 -16.43 6.78
N HIS A 44 -11.99 -15.71 6.35
CA HIS A 44 -11.68 -14.37 6.83
C HIS A 44 -11.38 -13.46 5.65
N MET A 45 -11.94 -12.26 5.66
CA MET A 45 -11.65 -11.25 4.65
C MET A 45 -10.94 -10.07 5.31
N GLU A 46 -9.82 -9.67 4.75
CA GLU A 46 -9.02 -8.55 5.24
C GLU A 46 -8.79 -7.53 4.12
N ILE A 47 -8.92 -6.26 4.47
CA ILE A 47 -8.57 -5.14 3.61
C ILE A 47 -7.16 -4.71 3.96
N MET A 48 -6.27 -4.71 2.97
CA MET A 48 -4.92 -4.21 3.09
C MET A 48 -4.88 -2.82 2.48
N GLU A 49 -4.72 -1.81 3.31
CA GLU A 49 -4.88 -0.41 2.98
C GLU A 49 -3.94 0.04 1.86
N GLY A 50 -4.37 1.08 1.20
CA GLY A 50 -3.58 1.82 0.21
C GLY A 50 -2.88 3.04 0.80
N SER A 51 -2.94 4.15 0.08
CA SER A 51 -2.39 5.44 0.51
C SER A 51 -2.96 6.56 -0.36
N TYR A 52 -3.04 7.78 0.18
CA TYR A 52 -3.47 8.92 -0.63
C TYR A 52 -2.31 9.56 -1.40
N GLY A 53 -2.61 10.14 -2.56
CA GLY A 53 -1.72 11.09 -3.23
C GLY A 53 -1.56 12.39 -2.45
N GLY A 54 -0.44 13.09 -2.67
CA GLY A 54 -0.27 14.47 -2.21
C GLY A 54 -1.32 15.39 -2.85
N ARG A 55 -1.62 16.51 -2.21
CA ARG A 55 -2.55 17.51 -2.72
C ARG A 55 -2.06 18.92 -2.35
N SER A 56 -2.65 19.93 -2.96
CA SER A 56 -2.29 21.33 -2.64
C SER A 56 -2.43 21.59 -1.13
N GLY A 57 -1.33 21.91 -0.49
CA GLY A 57 -1.27 22.25 0.94
C GLY A 57 -1.04 21.08 1.90
N LEU A 58 -1.12 19.82 1.48
CA LEU A 58 -1.06 18.65 2.36
C LEU A 58 -0.37 17.44 1.72
N ASP A 59 0.45 16.77 2.51
CA ASP A 59 1.01 15.47 2.16
C ASP A 59 -0.10 14.39 2.07
N GLY A 60 0.15 13.35 1.28
CA GLY A 60 -0.71 12.18 1.22
C GLY A 60 -0.70 11.41 2.54
N MET A 61 -1.82 10.82 2.92
CA MET A 61 -1.94 10.00 4.13
C MET A 61 -1.37 8.61 3.88
N ASP A 62 -0.65 8.09 4.87
CA ASP A 62 0.04 6.80 4.82
C ASP A 62 -0.91 5.67 5.25
N ALA A 63 -0.82 4.52 4.59
CA ALA A 63 -1.49 3.27 4.94
C ALA A 63 -2.96 3.46 5.39
N VAL A 64 -3.76 4.10 4.54
CA VAL A 64 -5.18 4.35 4.79
C VAL A 64 -6.03 3.86 3.63
N ASP A 65 -7.27 3.53 3.94
CA ASP A 65 -8.28 3.27 2.94
C ASP A 65 -8.56 4.52 2.10
N THR A 66 -8.69 4.32 0.80
CA THR A 66 -8.80 5.40 -0.16
C THR A 66 -10.20 5.55 -0.72
N LEU A 67 -10.66 6.77 -0.81
CA LEU A 67 -11.87 7.30 -1.43
C LEU A 67 -13.21 6.74 -0.91
N TYR A 68 -13.51 5.46 -1.08
CA TYR A 68 -14.86 4.92 -0.81
C TYR A 68 -14.97 3.96 0.37
N ALA A 69 -13.86 3.50 0.93
CA ALA A 69 -13.92 2.37 1.85
C ALA A 69 -14.26 2.79 3.28
N ASN A 70 -13.55 3.75 3.87
CA ASN A 70 -13.75 4.20 5.25
C ASN A 70 -13.83 3.04 6.24
N THR A 71 -13.00 2.02 6.05
CA THR A 71 -12.89 0.86 6.94
C THR A 71 -11.81 1.08 7.99
N ARG A 72 -11.81 0.23 9.00
CA ARG A 72 -10.75 0.14 10.00
C ARG A 72 -10.07 -1.21 9.89
N ASN A 73 -8.80 -1.26 10.30
CA ASN A 73 -8.09 -2.51 10.43
C ASN A 73 -8.73 -3.39 11.50
N ASN A 74 -8.77 -4.69 11.22
CA ASN A 74 -8.99 -5.68 12.27
C ASN A 74 -7.77 -5.69 13.19
N PRO A 75 -7.96 -5.77 14.51
CA PRO A 75 -6.86 -5.99 15.45
C PRO A 75 -6.14 -7.31 15.10
N ILE A 76 -4.81 -7.29 15.16
CA ILE A 76 -4.00 -8.48 14.85
C ILE A 76 -4.36 -9.63 15.78
N GLU A 77 -4.57 -9.33 17.06
CA GLU A 77 -4.94 -10.30 18.09
C GLU A 77 -6.28 -10.98 17.79
N ASP A 78 -7.23 -10.23 17.19
CA ASP A 78 -8.52 -10.79 16.77
C ASP A 78 -8.34 -11.76 15.61
N ILE A 79 -7.56 -11.39 14.62
CA ILE A 79 -7.24 -12.25 13.47
C ILE A 79 -6.61 -13.57 13.95
N GLU A 80 -5.53 -13.48 14.75
CA GLU A 80 -4.76 -14.65 15.21
C GLU A 80 -5.54 -15.56 16.16
N THR A 81 -6.54 -15.00 16.87
CA THR A 81 -7.41 -15.78 17.77
C THR A 81 -8.41 -16.62 16.99
N HIS A 82 -8.94 -16.11 15.88
CA HIS A 82 -10.05 -16.73 15.16
C HIS A 82 -9.64 -17.63 14.00
N ILE A 83 -8.49 -17.37 13.38
CA ILE A 83 -8.03 -18.14 12.22
C ILE A 83 -6.59 -18.62 12.40
N PRO A 84 -6.18 -19.75 11.78
CA PRO A 84 -4.82 -20.27 11.91
C PRO A 84 -3.83 -19.50 11.01
N VAL A 85 -3.65 -18.23 11.32
CA VAL A 85 -2.73 -17.31 10.63
C VAL A 85 -2.01 -16.48 11.67
N ARG A 86 -0.73 -16.21 11.45
CA ARG A 86 0.06 -15.27 12.24
C ARG A 86 0.42 -14.06 11.37
N VAL A 87 0.27 -12.87 11.92
CA VAL A 87 0.67 -11.61 11.25
C VAL A 87 2.09 -11.27 11.69
N ASP A 88 3.07 -11.64 10.86
CA ASP A 88 4.49 -11.44 11.20
C ASP A 88 4.93 -9.99 11.04
N ARG A 89 4.25 -9.23 10.17
CA ARG A 89 4.63 -7.87 9.85
C ARG A 89 3.42 -7.02 9.45
N TYR A 90 3.34 -5.83 10.00
CA TYR A 90 2.45 -4.78 9.54
C TYR A 90 3.09 -3.43 9.81
N GLU A 91 3.68 -2.84 8.78
CA GLU A 91 4.44 -1.60 8.90
C GLU A 91 4.36 -0.76 7.63
N LEU A 92 4.74 0.51 7.73
CA LEU A 92 4.92 1.39 6.57
C LEU A 92 6.13 0.94 5.75
N ARG A 93 6.00 1.09 4.44
CA ARG A 93 7.05 0.75 3.47
C ARG A 93 8.09 1.86 3.43
N GLU A 94 9.17 1.73 4.21
CA GLU A 94 10.30 2.67 4.20
C GLU A 94 10.84 2.88 2.77
N ASP A 95 11.31 4.09 2.49
CA ASP A 95 11.91 4.50 1.21
C ASP A 95 10.99 4.40 -0.01
N ALA A 96 9.67 4.27 0.18
CA ALA A 96 8.68 4.20 -0.89
C ALA A 96 7.87 5.50 -1.09
N MET A 97 8.43 6.62 -0.69
CA MET A 97 7.82 7.95 -0.85
C MET A 97 7.87 8.42 -2.29
N ALA A 98 6.74 8.88 -2.82
CA ALA A 98 6.71 9.66 -4.06
C ALA A 98 7.01 11.13 -3.76
N ALA A 99 8.07 11.67 -4.33
CA ALA A 99 8.47 13.05 -4.08
C ALA A 99 7.51 14.06 -4.74
N GLY A 100 7.28 15.16 -4.03
CA GLY A 100 6.51 16.33 -4.45
C GLY A 100 6.80 17.48 -3.49
N GLN A 101 6.29 18.66 -3.77
CA GLN A 101 6.17 19.71 -2.74
C GLN A 101 5.35 19.15 -1.57
N TRP A 102 4.32 18.40 -1.90
CA TRP A 102 3.51 17.58 -1.01
C TRP A 102 3.71 16.12 -1.42
N ARG A 103 4.29 15.32 -0.53
CA ARG A 103 4.60 13.94 -0.84
C ARG A 103 3.36 13.06 -1.00
N GLY A 104 3.47 12.00 -1.77
CA GLY A 104 2.49 10.92 -1.73
C GLY A 104 2.54 10.17 -0.40
N GLY A 105 1.42 9.60 0.00
CA GLY A 105 1.32 8.70 1.13
C GLY A 105 2.06 7.39 0.86
N ILE A 106 2.57 6.77 1.91
CA ILE A 106 3.34 5.53 1.85
C ILE A 106 2.41 4.34 2.10
N GLY A 107 2.51 3.30 1.28
CA GLY A 107 1.78 2.05 1.46
C GLY A 107 2.34 1.20 2.59
N ALA A 108 1.57 0.22 3.05
CA ALA A 108 1.98 -0.73 4.08
C ALA A 108 2.52 -2.05 3.49
N ILE A 109 3.33 -2.74 4.28
CA ILE A 109 3.69 -4.15 4.08
C ILE A 109 2.92 -4.96 5.12
N ARG A 110 2.26 -6.04 4.67
CA ARG A 110 1.65 -7.05 5.54
C ARG A 110 2.16 -8.44 5.18
N GLU A 111 2.47 -9.21 6.21
CA GLU A 111 2.91 -10.60 6.08
C GLU A 111 2.01 -11.50 6.92
N PHE A 112 1.43 -12.52 6.27
CA PHE A 112 0.57 -13.52 6.88
C PHE A 112 1.22 -14.88 6.73
N THR A 113 1.67 -15.48 7.83
CA THR A 113 2.13 -16.88 7.85
C THR A 113 0.96 -17.80 8.17
N PHE A 114 0.72 -18.76 7.30
CA PHE A 114 -0.32 -19.77 7.48
C PHE A 114 0.16 -20.84 8.48
N LEU A 115 -0.61 -21.10 9.52
CA LEU A 115 -0.30 -22.10 10.53
C LEU A 115 -0.86 -23.47 10.19
N ASP A 116 -1.85 -23.54 9.31
CA ASP A 116 -2.45 -24.76 8.74
C ASP A 116 -2.50 -24.64 7.21
N ASP A 117 -2.70 -25.76 6.52
CA ASP A 117 -2.99 -25.79 5.09
C ASP A 117 -4.26 -24.98 4.81
N ALA A 118 -4.20 -24.07 3.85
CA ALA A 118 -5.25 -23.09 3.61
C ALA A 118 -5.29 -22.70 2.12
N GLY A 119 -6.10 -21.70 1.83
CA GLY A 119 -6.11 -21.03 0.54
C GLY A 119 -6.48 -19.57 0.68
N PHE A 120 -6.21 -18.83 -0.36
CA PHE A 120 -6.62 -17.44 -0.44
C PHE A 120 -7.03 -17.04 -1.86
N SER A 121 -7.90 -16.05 -1.95
CA SER A 121 -8.12 -15.23 -3.13
C SER A 121 -7.71 -13.81 -2.83
N LEU A 122 -7.26 -13.07 -3.84
CA LEU A 122 -6.84 -11.68 -3.66
C LEU A 122 -7.24 -10.85 -4.86
N GLU A 123 -7.77 -9.68 -4.57
CA GLU A 123 -7.97 -8.62 -5.55
C GLU A 123 -7.19 -7.39 -5.13
N GLY A 124 -6.37 -6.87 -6.03
CA GLY A 124 -5.56 -5.68 -5.78
C GLY A 124 -5.33 -4.85 -7.03
N GLU A 125 -4.83 -3.67 -6.81
CA GLU A 125 -4.47 -2.70 -7.84
C GLU A 125 -3.02 -2.21 -7.64
N GLY A 126 -2.51 -1.44 -8.60
CA GLY A 126 -1.19 -0.82 -8.50
C GLY A 126 0.00 -1.72 -8.85
N HIS A 127 -0.21 -2.97 -9.31
CA HIS A 127 0.88 -3.86 -9.72
C HIS A 127 1.43 -3.52 -11.11
N ALA A 128 0.56 -3.18 -12.05
CA ALA A 128 0.94 -2.86 -13.43
C ALA A 128 1.25 -1.37 -13.61
N PHE A 129 0.41 -0.52 -13.06
CA PHE A 129 0.50 0.93 -13.20
C PHE A 129 0.81 1.60 -11.87
N GLU A 130 1.69 2.58 -11.91
CA GLU A 130 2.02 3.42 -10.76
C GLU A 130 0.91 4.45 -10.51
N PRO A 131 0.58 4.75 -9.23
CA PRO A 131 -0.22 5.92 -8.93
C PRO A 131 0.40 7.19 -9.53
N TRP A 132 -0.40 7.96 -10.24
CA TRP A 132 0.11 9.10 -11.00
C TRP A 132 0.54 10.26 -10.10
N GLY A 133 1.71 10.86 -10.41
CA GLY A 133 2.15 12.13 -9.84
C GLY A 133 1.49 13.30 -10.55
N PHE A 134 1.39 14.47 -9.90
CA PHE A 134 0.72 15.63 -10.46
C PHE A 134 1.51 16.92 -10.23
N ASP A 135 1.38 17.88 -11.15
CA ASP A 135 1.99 19.21 -11.09
C ASP A 135 3.50 19.19 -10.79
N GLY A 136 4.23 18.26 -11.40
CA GLY A 136 5.66 18.05 -11.22
C GLY A 136 6.03 17.09 -10.09
N GLY A 137 5.06 16.55 -9.36
CA GLY A 137 5.27 15.47 -8.41
C GLY A 137 5.56 14.13 -9.09
N GLN A 138 6.28 13.24 -8.43
CA GLN A 138 6.63 11.92 -8.93
C GLN A 138 5.46 10.93 -8.80
N SER A 139 5.45 9.91 -9.68
CA SER A 139 4.56 8.76 -9.51
C SER A 139 4.86 8.00 -8.23
N GLY A 140 3.84 7.38 -7.66
CA GLY A 140 3.97 6.48 -6.52
C GLY A 140 4.66 5.17 -6.89
N HIS A 141 4.91 4.34 -5.88
CA HIS A 141 5.51 3.02 -6.07
C HIS A 141 4.44 1.95 -6.31
N LYS A 142 4.77 0.96 -7.13
CA LYS A 142 3.90 -0.18 -7.42
C LYS A 142 3.68 -1.08 -6.21
N ALA A 143 2.53 -1.74 -6.21
CA ALA A 143 2.22 -2.85 -5.32
C ALA A 143 2.95 -4.13 -5.76
N HIS A 144 3.20 -5.02 -4.82
CA HIS A 144 3.74 -6.35 -5.08
C HIS A 144 3.05 -7.39 -4.20
N LEU A 145 2.92 -8.59 -4.71
CA LEU A 145 2.43 -9.75 -3.98
C LEU A 145 3.39 -10.92 -4.17
N LYS A 146 3.76 -11.58 -3.07
CA LYS A 146 4.65 -12.75 -3.08
C LYS A 146 4.13 -13.80 -2.11
N LEU A 147 4.37 -15.06 -2.44
CA LEU A 147 4.31 -16.17 -1.48
C LEU A 147 5.74 -16.62 -1.20
N LEU A 148 6.13 -16.64 0.07
CA LEU A 148 7.40 -17.20 0.53
C LEU A 148 7.14 -18.65 0.92
N HIS A 149 7.92 -19.56 0.34
CA HIS A 149 7.83 -20.99 0.62
C HIS A 149 8.72 -21.40 1.78
N THR A 150 8.40 -22.52 2.40
CA THR A 150 9.17 -23.05 3.56
C THR A 150 10.60 -23.48 3.21
N ASP A 151 10.88 -23.71 1.93
CA ASP A 151 12.22 -24.02 1.42
C ASP A 151 13.08 -22.76 1.14
N GLY A 152 12.59 -21.58 1.45
CA GLY A 152 13.26 -20.28 1.24
C GLY A 152 13.09 -19.70 -0.16
N THR A 153 12.40 -20.38 -1.07
CA THR A 153 12.06 -19.83 -2.39
C THR A 153 10.83 -18.92 -2.31
N SER A 154 10.54 -18.20 -3.38
CA SER A 154 9.36 -17.34 -3.44
C SER A 154 8.71 -17.36 -4.81
N THR A 155 7.38 -17.24 -4.83
CA THR A 155 6.56 -17.08 -6.04
C THR A 155 5.98 -15.68 -6.07
N SER A 156 6.25 -14.90 -7.15
CA SER A 156 5.56 -13.64 -7.40
C SER A 156 4.15 -13.92 -7.93
N LEU A 157 3.17 -13.22 -7.39
CA LEU A 157 1.77 -13.42 -7.71
C LEU A 157 1.20 -12.17 -8.43
N PRO A 158 0.19 -12.35 -9.30
CA PRO A 158 -0.48 -11.24 -9.98
C PRO A 158 -1.39 -10.46 -9.01
N SER A 159 -1.91 -9.33 -9.48
CA SER A 159 -2.84 -8.49 -8.71
C SER A 159 -4.22 -9.10 -8.49
N LYS A 160 -4.58 -10.10 -9.27
CA LYS A 160 -5.84 -10.82 -9.19
C LYS A 160 -5.52 -12.31 -9.07
N VAL A 161 -5.84 -12.89 -7.93
CA VAL A 161 -5.64 -14.30 -7.62
C VAL A 161 -7.03 -14.89 -7.30
N PRO A 162 -7.67 -15.61 -8.25
CA PRO A 162 -9.00 -16.17 -8.01
C PRO A 162 -9.03 -17.15 -6.84
N TYR A 163 -8.03 -18.02 -6.78
CA TYR A 163 -7.77 -18.92 -5.65
C TYR A 163 -6.36 -19.48 -5.73
N PHE A 164 -5.69 -19.58 -4.58
CA PHE A 164 -4.36 -20.15 -4.46
C PHE A 164 -4.27 -20.98 -3.16
N THR A 165 -3.81 -22.21 -3.27
CA THR A 165 -3.60 -23.08 -2.10
C THR A 165 -2.22 -22.83 -1.50
N VAL A 166 -2.13 -22.84 -0.19
CA VAL A 166 -0.91 -22.65 0.58
C VAL A 166 -0.73 -23.76 1.59
N LYS A 167 0.51 -24.01 1.97
CA LYS A 167 0.88 -24.99 2.99
C LYS A 167 1.17 -24.29 4.31
N ALA A 168 1.00 -25.02 5.41
CA ALA A 168 1.44 -24.56 6.72
C ALA A 168 2.92 -24.12 6.67
N GLY A 169 3.21 -22.96 7.25
CA GLY A 169 4.54 -22.35 7.26
C GLY A 169 4.84 -21.43 6.07
N GLU A 170 4.02 -21.41 5.02
CA GLU A 170 4.18 -20.44 3.92
C GLU A 170 3.67 -19.06 4.33
N THR A 171 4.30 -18.00 3.79
CA THR A 171 3.98 -16.60 4.15
C THR A 171 3.56 -15.81 2.92
N LEU A 172 2.34 -15.26 2.97
CA LEU A 172 1.85 -14.29 1.99
C LEU A 172 2.37 -12.90 2.35
N VAL A 173 3.14 -12.29 1.45
CA VAL A 173 3.68 -10.93 1.59
C VAL A 173 2.97 -9.99 0.64
N SER A 174 2.23 -9.05 1.18
CA SER A 174 1.56 -7.99 0.43
C SER A 174 2.26 -6.65 0.67
N THR A 175 2.79 -6.07 -0.39
CA THR A 175 3.42 -4.74 -0.38
C THR A 175 2.50 -3.73 -1.04
N GLY A 176 2.06 -2.73 -0.28
CA GLY A 176 1.13 -1.70 -0.74
C GLY A 176 1.75 -0.71 -1.72
N PRO A 177 0.95 -0.15 -2.65
CA PRO A 177 1.39 0.94 -3.50
C PRO A 177 1.47 2.23 -2.69
N SER A 178 2.37 3.14 -3.08
CA SER A 178 2.41 4.50 -2.54
C SER A 178 1.61 5.45 -3.43
N GLY A 179 0.97 6.46 -2.86
CA GLY A 179 0.30 7.50 -3.61
C GLY A 179 1.29 8.38 -4.39
N GLY A 180 0.79 9.10 -5.41
CA GLY A 180 1.59 10.03 -6.19
C GLY A 180 1.95 11.31 -5.41
N GLY A 181 3.09 11.92 -5.71
CA GLY A 181 3.48 13.25 -5.22
C GLY A 181 2.74 14.37 -5.95
N TYR A 182 2.56 15.50 -5.28
CA TYR A 182 1.93 16.70 -5.84
C TYR A 182 2.90 17.88 -5.78
N GLY A 183 3.01 18.62 -6.88
CA GLY A 183 3.85 19.81 -6.98
C GLY A 183 5.34 19.50 -7.09
N ASN A 184 6.12 20.52 -7.45
CA ASN A 184 7.55 20.39 -7.69
C ASN A 184 8.30 19.98 -6.40
N PRO A 185 9.04 18.86 -6.35
CA PRO A 185 9.81 18.42 -5.18
C PRO A 185 10.84 19.44 -4.69
N LYS A 186 11.34 20.30 -5.57
CA LYS A 186 12.29 21.36 -5.19
C LYS A 186 11.69 22.38 -4.21
N LEU A 187 10.37 22.48 -4.15
CA LEU A 187 9.64 23.39 -3.26
C LEU A 187 9.30 22.76 -1.90
N ARG A 188 9.59 21.45 -1.70
CA ARG A 188 9.38 20.82 -0.39
C ARG A 188 10.29 21.45 0.65
N LYS A 189 9.70 21.89 1.76
CA LYS A 189 10.43 22.54 2.85
C LYS A 189 11.38 21.54 3.53
N ARG A 190 12.61 21.97 3.80
CA ARG A 190 13.61 21.16 4.49
C ARG A 190 13.08 20.58 5.81
N ALA A 191 12.38 21.34 6.63
CA ALA A 191 11.80 20.86 7.88
C ALA A 191 10.78 19.73 7.70
N ALA A 192 10.10 19.63 6.56
CA ALA A 192 9.22 18.51 6.26
C ALA A 192 10.02 17.24 5.93
N ILE A 193 11.13 17.40 5.18
CA ILE A 193 12.04 16.30 4.86
C ILE A 193 12.71 15.77 6.13
N ASP A 194 13.15 16.66 7.02
CA ASP A 194 13.78 16.28 8.28
C ASP A 194 12.81 15.51 9.19
N ARG A 195 11.52 15.85 9.18
CA ARG A 195 10.47 15.06 9.86
C ARG A 195 10.29 13.69 9.23
N ASP A 196 10.18 13.61 7.91
CA ASP A 196 10.03 12.31 7.20
C ASP A 196 11.20 11.37 7.54
N ILE A 197 12.42 11.90 7.69
CA ILE A 197 13.61 11.13 8.11
C ILE A 197 13.50 10.72 9.59
N ALA A 198 13.13 11.66 10.47
CA ALA A 198 13.01 11.40 11.90
C ALA A 198 11.89 10.37 12.22
N ASP A 199 10.81 10.41 11.45
CA ASP A 199 9.69 9.47 11.56
C ASP A 199 9.98 8.09 10.91
N GLY A 200 11.18 7.91 10.30
CA GLY A 200 11.57 6.65 9.65
C GLY A 200 10.86 6.36 8.33
N LEU A 201 10.21 7.35 7.73
CA LEU A 201 9.49 7.17 6.46
C LEU A 201 10.43 7.07 5.26
N ILE A 202 11.56 7.77 5.32
CA ILE A 202 12.64 7.70 4.33
C ILE A 202 14.00 7.75 5.00
N SER A 203 14.96 7.03 4.42
CA SER A 203 16.36 7.12 4.81
C SER A 203 16.98 8.45 4.37
N LEU A 204 18.05 8.90 5.06
CA LEU A 204 18.82 10.07 4.65
C LEU A 204 19.35 9.93 3.20
N LYS A 205 19.73 8.71 2.80
CA LYS A 205 20.19 8.41 1.44
C LYS A 205 19.10 8.69 0.42
N THR A 206 17.90 8.20 0.66
CA THR A 206 16.74 8.42 -0.21
C THR A 206 16.31 9.87 -0.21
N ALA A 207 16.31 10.56 0.95
CA ALA A 207 16.01 11.98 1.05
C ALA A 207 16.95 12.83 0.16
N LYS A 208 18.26 12.58 0.20
CA LYS A 208 19.24 13.25 -0.67
C LYS A 208 19.00 12.99 -2.16
N LYS A 209 18.55 11.80 -2.52
CA LYS A 209 18.22 11.44 -3.90
C LYS A 209 16.94 12.14 -4.40
N LEU A 210 15.89 12.15 -3.56
CA LEU A 210 14.59 12.71 -3.92
C LEU A 210 14.58 14.25 -3.89
N PHE A 211 15.35 14.86 -2.98
CA PHE A 211 15.35 16.29 -2.72
C PHE A 211 16.78 16.90 -2.75
N PRO A 212 17.54 16.72 -3.84
CA PRO A 212 18.96 17.09 -3.87
C PRO A 212 19.22 18.59 -3.63
N ASN A 213 18.23 19.44 -3.90
CA ASN A 213 18.36 20.89 -3.70
C ASN A 213 18.16 21.33 -2.24
N GLN A 214 17.85 20.40 -1.34
CA GLN A 214 17.60 20.67 0.08
C GLN A 214 18.79 20.25 0.97
N PHE A 215 19.80 19.65 0.37
CA PHE A 215 21.05 19.22 0.99
C PHE A 215 22.24 19.88 0.29
#